data_e30e76424390fea7bba0f16ca290d2c2
#
_entry.id   e30e76424390fea7bba0f16ca290d2c2
#
_cell.length_a   1.000
_cell.length_b   1.000
_cell.length_c   1.000
_cell.angle_alpha   90.00
_cell.angle_beta   90.00
_cell.angle_gamma   90.00
#
_symmetry.space_group_name_H-M   'P 1'
#
loop_
_entity.id
_entity.type
_entity.pdbx_description
1 polymer ?
#
loop_
_entity_poly.entity_id
_entity_poly.type
_entity_poly.pdbx_seq_one_letter_code
_entity_poly.pdbx_strand_id
1 'polypeptide(L)'
;MCIRDRSYIDAGKLVPDEVVIGIIEDRLKAEDGKNGFILDGVPRTIPQAEALDKMGVRIDRVLEIYVPDEKITARLSGRRVCLKCGATRCV
;
A
#
# COMPACT_ATOMS: atom_id res chain seq x y z
N MET A 1 -4.74 2.63 -9.24
CA MET A 1 -5.11 3.46 -8.08
C MET A 1 -6.62 3.55 -7.99
N CYS A 2 -7.17 3.37 -6.80
CA CYS A 2 -8.61 3.45 -6.57
C CYS A 2 -9.10 4.92 -6.65
N ILE A 3 -10.32 5.13 -7.14
CA ILE A 3 -10.93 6.46 -7.22
C ILE A 3 -11.03 7.12 -5.82
N ARG A 4 -11.29 6.32 -4.78
CA ARG A 4 -11.32 6.81 -3.39
C ARG A 4 -9.97 7.38 -2.94
N ASP A 5 -8.87 6.75 -3.34
CA ASP A 5 -7.52 7.22 -2.99
C ASP A 5 -7.14 8.48 -3.74
N ARG A 6 -7.56 8.58 -5.00
CA ARG A 6 -7.21 9.68 -5.88
C ARG A 6 -7.64 11.03 -5.31
N SER A 7 -8.83 11.11 -4.72
CA SER A 7 -9.32 12.37 -4.13
C SER A 7 -8.42 12.90 -3.01
N TYR A 8 -7.86 12.03 -2.18
CA TYR A 8 -6.93 12.42 -1.12
C TYR A 8 -5.57 12.79 -1.67
N ILE A 9 -5.06 12.06 -2.63
CA ILE A 9 -3.77 12.32 -3.28
C ILE A 9 -3.80 13.65 -4.03
N ASP A 10 -4.85 13.92 -4.81
CA ASP A 10 -5.02 15.16 -5.56
C ASP A 10 -5.16 16.38 -4.64
N ALA A 11 -5.73 16.18 -3.43
CA ALA A 11 -5.80 17.21 -2.41
C ALA A 11 -4.50 17.38 -1.61
N GLY A 12 -3.46 16.59 -1.89
CA GLY A 12 -2.19 16.59 -1.16
C GLY A 12 -2.28 16.02 0.25
N LYS A 13 -3.32 15.25 0.56
CA LYS A 13 -3.55 14.62 1.85
C LYS A 13 -3.14 13.15 1.83
N LEU A 14 -2.72 12.66 2.99
CA LEU A 14 -2.52 11.22 3.18
C LEU A 14 -3.88 10.51 3.20
N VAL A 15 -3.93 9.34 2.58
CA VAL A 15 -5.14 8.51 2.59
C VAL A 15 -5.38 8.00 4.01
N PRO A 16 -6.56 8.25 4.61
CA PRO A 16 -6.86 7.74 5.96
C PRO A 16 -6.84 6.22 6.00
N ASP A 17 -6.44 5.66 7.16
CA ASP A 17 -6.39 4.22 7.37
C ASP A 17 -7.75 3.54 7.11
N GLU A 18 -8.85 4.19 7.49
CA GLU A 18 -10.20 3.68 7.27
C GLU A 18 -10.51 3.45 5.80
N VAL A 19 -10.08 4.34 4.92
CA VAL A 19 -10.27 4.22 3.46
C VAL A 19 -9.43 3.07 2.92
N VAL A 20 -8.17 2.97 3.34
CA VAL A 20 -7.27 1.88 2.94
C VAL A 20 -7.85 0.52 3.35
N ILE A 21 -8.31 0.40 4.58
CA ILE A 21 -8.91 -0.82 5.12
C ILE A 21 -10.17 -1.20 4.35
N GLY A 22 -11.04 -0.22 4.05
CA GLY A 22 -12.26 -0.45 3.27
C GLY A 22 -11.98 -0.97 1.87
N ILE A 23 -10.96 -0.45 1.20
CA ILE A 23 -10.53 -0.90 -0.12
C ILE A 23 -10.02 -2.34 -0.06
N ILE A 24 -9.21 -2.66 0.94
CA ILE A 24 -8.66 -4.01 1.14
C ILE A 24 -9.80 -5.00 1.42
N GLU A 25 -10.74 -4.64 2.27
CA GLU A 25 -11.90 -5.47 2.57
C GLU A 25 -12.72 -5.79 1.32
N ASP A 26 -13.04 -4.78 0.53
CA ASP A 26 -13.76 -4.95 -0.73
C ASP A 26 -12.98 -5.86 -1.70
N ARG A 27 -11.68 -5.70 -1.77
CA ARG A 27 -10.82 -6.49 -2.65
C ARG A 27 -10.72 -7.96 -2.22
N LEU A 28 -10.62 -8.21 -0.92
CA LEU A 28 -10.54 -9.56 -0.38
C LEU A 28 -11.86 -10.33 -0.53
N LYS A 29 -12.99 -9.63 -0.60
CA LYS A 29 -14.29 -10.23 -0.87
C LYS A 29 -14.51 -10.58 -2.34
N ALA A 30 -13.69 -10.06 -3.25
CA ALA A 30 -13.75 -10.39 -4.67
C ALA A 30 -13.41 -11.87 -4.92
N GLU A 31 -13.95 -12.44 -5.98
CA GLU A 31 -13.77 -13.87 -6.29
C GLU A 31 -12.32 -14.29 -6.43
N ASP A 32 -11.50 -13.46 -7.05
CA ASP A 32 -10.07 -13.73 -7.23
C ASP A 32 -9.28 -13.66 -5.92
N GLY A 33 -9.78 -12.95 -4.91
CA GLY A 33 -9.20 -12.91 -3.57
C GLY A 33 -9.42 -14.19 -2.75
N LYS A 34 -10.39 -15.02 -3.11
CA LYS A 34 -10.70 -16.27 -2.39
C LYS A 34 -9.65 -17.35 -2.56
N ASN A 35 -8.92 -17.34 -3.67
CA ASN A 35 -7.88 -18.33 -3.99
C ASN A 35 -6.52 -18.02 -3.36
N GLY A 36 -6.41 -16.90 -2.69
CA GLY A 36 -5.20 -16.41 -2.06
C GLY A 36 -4.87 -14.99 -2.51
N PHE A 37 -3.97 -14.35 -1.78
CA PHE A 37 -3.58 -12.97 -2.05
C PHE A 37 -2.19 -12.68 -1.50
N ILE A 38 -1.60 -11.63 -2.03
CA ILE A 38 -0.36 -11.04 -1.52
C ILE A 38 -0.67 -9.58 -1.18
N LEU A 39 -0.41 -9.20 0.06
CA LEU A 39 -0.50 -7.81 0.51
C LEU A 39 0.88 -7.16 0.36
N ASP A 40 0.97 -6.17 -0.49
CA ASP A 40 2.18 -5.39 -0.69
C ASP A 40 1.96 -3.95 -0.21
N GLY A 41 2.79 -3.51 0.73
CA GLY A 41 2.68 -2.18 1.30
C GLY A 41 1.53 -2.00 2.31
N VAL A 42 0.92 -3.08 2.77
CA VAL A 42 -0.13 -3.07 3.80
C VAL A 42 0.06 -4.27 4.73
N PRO A 43 -0.02 -4.13 6.05
CA PRO A 43 -0.23 -2.87 6.80
C PRO A 43 1.02 -1.98 6.85
N ARG A 44 0.82 -0.67 6.92
CA ARG A 44 1.90 0.30 7.14
C ARG A 44 1.84 0.94 8.52
N THR A 45 0.72 0.79 9.20
CA THR A 45 0.49 1.34 10.54
C THR A 45 -0.10 0.28 11.44
N ILE A 46 0.03 0.47 12.75
CA ILE A 46 -0.54 -0.45 13.75
C ILE A 46 -2.07 -0.54 13.62
N PRO A 47 -2.82 0.57 13.46
CA PRO A 47 -4.26 0.50 13.25
C PRO A 47 -4.67 -0.32 12.04
N GLN A 48 -3.91 -0.27 10.95
CA GLN A 48 -4.16 -1.11 9.77
C GLN A 48 -3.97 -2.59 10.08
N ALA A 49 -2.93 -2.95 10.82
CA ALA A 49 -2.68 -4.33 11.22
C ALA A 49 -3.78 -4.87 12.13
N GLU A 50 -4.21 -4.07 13.11
CA GLU A 50 -5.32 -4.44 14.01
C GLU A 50 -6.64 -4.62 13.26
N ALA A 51 -6.90 -3.78 12.26
CA ALA A 51 -8.09 -3.90 11.44
C ALA A 51 -8.09 -5.17 10.60
N LEU A 52 -6.95 -5.57 10.04
CA LEU A 52 -6.82 -6.85 9.34
C LEU A 52 -7.09 -8.04 10.25
N ASP A 53 -6.61 -7.99 11.49
CA ASP A 53 -6.89 -8.99 12.51
C ASP A 53 -8.39 -9.08 12.81
N LYS A 54 -9.05 -7.94 13.00
CA LYS A 54 -10.49 -7.85 13.27
C LYS A 54 -11.36 -8.39 12.13
N MET A 55 -10.89 -8.23 10.90
CA MET A 55 -11.57 -8.79 9.73
C MET A 55 -11.42 -10.31 9.62
N GLY A 56 -10.59 -10.92 10.44
CA GLY A 56 -10.33 -12.35 10.40
C GLY A 56 -9.48 -12.78 9.20
N VAL A 57 -8.69 -11.89 8.65
CA VAL A 57 -7.81 -12.20 7.53
C VAL A 57 -6.68 -13.11 8.01
N ARG A 58 -6.62 -14.31 7.44
CA ARG A 58 -5.56 -15.27 7.75
C ARG A 58 -4.33 -14.96 6.92
N ILE A 59 -3.23 -14.68 7.59
CA ILE A 59 -1.92 -14.47 6.97
C ILE A 59 -1.08 -15.70 7.24
N ASP A 60 -0.75 -16.44 6.18
CA ASP A 60 0.02 -17.67 6.30
C ASP A 60 1.52 -17.41 6.41
N ARG A 61 2.02 -16.39 5.73
CA ARG A 61 3.44 -16.03 5.72
C ARG A 61 3.66 -14.53 5.63
N VAL A 62 4.72 -14.07 6.28
CA VAL A 62 5.19 -12.68 6.17
C VAL A 62 6.60 -12.71 5.59
N LEU A 63 6.80 -11.93 4.53
CA LEU A 63 8.10 -11.78 3.88
C LEU A 63 8.61 -10.37 4.12
N GLU A 64 9.73 -10.25 4.79
CA GLU A 64 10.41 -8.98 4.98
C GLU A 64 11.58 -8.86 4.02
N ILE A 65 11.59 -7.81 3.22
CA ILE A 65 12.72 -7.47 2.38
C ILE A 65 13.52 -6.39 3.11
N TYR A 66 14.59 -6.83 3.78
CA TYR A 66 15.44 -5.90 4.51
C TYR A 66 16.36 -5.12 3.56
N VAL A 67 16.30 -3.81 3.66
CA VAL A 67 17.17 -2.89 2.92
C VAL A 67 17.75 -1.90 3.92
N PRO A 68 19.08 -1.69 3.97
CA PRO A 68 19.67 -0.70 4.85
C PRO A 68 19.11 0.71 4.59
N ASP A 69 18.94 1.49 5.64
CA ASP A 69 18.38 2.84 5.57
C ASP A 69 19.13 3.75 4.60
N GLU A 70 20.45 3.61 4.53
CA GLU A 70 21.29 4.36 3.60
C GLU A 70 20.90 4.15 2.14
N LYS A 71 20.60 2.91 1.76
CA LYS A 71 20.15 2.57 0.42
C LYS A 71 18.74 3.09 0.15
N ILE A 72 17.86 3.01 1.14
CA ILE A 72 16.49 3.55 1.05
C ILE A 72 16.54 5.06 0.84
N THR A 73 17.35 5.77 1.64
CA THR A 73 17.52 7.22 1.53
C THR A 73 18.06 7.61 0.15
N ALA A 74 19.06 6.91 -0.36
CA ALA A 74 19.61 7.16 -1.68
C ALA A 74 18.56 6.97 -2.79
N ARG A 75 17.75 5.92 -2.71
CA ARG A 75 16.70 5.65 -3.69
C ARG A 75 15.59 6.68 -3.65
N LEU A 76 15.13 7.05 -2.46
CA LEU A 76 14.07 8.05 -2.31
C LEU A 76 14.53 9.45 -2.77
N SER A 77 15.78 9.82 -2.44
CA SER A 77 16.35 11.10 -2.87
C SER A 77 16.57 11.17 -4.38
N GLY A 78 16.84 10.03 -5.01
CA GLY A 78 17.05 9.92 -6.45
C GLY A 78 15.78 9.72 -7.27
N ARG A 79 14.64 9.54 -6.63
CA ARG A 79 13.40 9.30 -7.35
C ARG A 79 12.95 10.52 -8.13
N ARG A 80 12.63 10.32 -9.40
CA ARG A 80 12.15 11.36 -10.31
C ARG A 80 10.85 10.90 -10.96
N VAL A 81 9.98 11.85 -11.23
CA VAL A 81 8.71 11.62 -11.91
C VAL A 81 8.68 12.47 -13.17
N CYS A 82 8.36 11.87 -14.29
CA CYS A 82 8.18 12.61 -15.53
C CYS A 82 6.88 13.42 -15.47
N LEU A 83 6.98 14.73 -15.61
CA LEU A 83 5.82 15.62 -15.57
C LEU A 83 4.90 15.43 -16.78
N LYS A 84 5.41 14.87 -17.87
CA LYS A 84 4.64 14.68 -19.10
C LYS A 84 3.86 13.36 -19.10
N CYS A 85 4.48 12.26 -18.73
CA CYS A 85 3.85 10.92 -18.81
C CYS A 85 3.65 10.25 -17.46
N GLY A 86 4.10 10.86 -16.35
CA GLY A 86 3.96 10.29 -15.02
C GLY A 86 4.88 9.10 -14.71
N ALA A 87 5.78 8.72 -15.61
CA ALA A 87 6.72 7.62 -15.36
C ALA A 87 7.66 7.95 -14.21
N THR A 88 7.82 7.01 -13.29
CA THR A 88 8.72 7.14 -12.14
C THR A 88 10.03 6.41 -12.40
N ARG A 89 11.15 7.08 -12.15
CA ARG A 89 12.47 6.48 -12.26
C ARG A 89 13.34 6.82 -11.06
N CYS A 90 14.19 5.87 -10.66
CA CYS A 90 15.24 6.08 -9.68
C CYS A 90 16.54 6.33 -10.43
N VAL A 91 17.24 7.37 -10.03
CA VAL A 91 18.56 7.73 -10.58
C VAL A 91 19.65 7.27 -9.63
#